data_652732fb65e0245dc23481bb33045287
#
_entry.id   652732fb65e0245dc23481bb33045287
#
_cell.length_a   1.000
_cell.length_b   1.000
_cell.length_c   1.000
_cell.angle_alpha   90.00
_cell.angle_beta   90.00
_cell.angle_gamma   90.00
#
_symmetry.space_group_name_H-M   'P 1'
#
loop_
_entity.id
_entity.type
_entity.pdbx_description
1 polymer ?
#
loop_
_entity_poly.entity_id
_entity_poly.type
_entity_poly.pdbx_seq_one_letter_code
_entity_poly.pdbx_strand_id
1 'polypeptide(L)'
;MVKADTSAVAPCIGFYGDDFTGGTANLANYQAAGLRAVMFLNVPSGDDLERYAADVDVVGVAGVGRSLRPDAMTAEIEPVLSLFRSLGVRVAQYKICSTFDSSPTTGNLATVISCAKKTLGISTSIPIVAACPAFGRYTLFANHFARHKGKVYRLDRHPVMSVHPATPMQEADLRLHLKAQGPLQVGSLPIDCIRDGEAAIQSAYALCASAKDDAVVFDGLEQGDVDSAARFVWHLSQREIVFAIAAQDFAHSLGLIVAEKPRETVHAERTLLDVDRMLVLSGSGSALNGAQIHDALSRGWEGVLLDPAALLESGGVEAAIERVQTAVGRGLETGRSVVVYTALGPDDPVLLKAAVAADASGQSRDIF
;
A
#
# COMPACT_ATOMS: atom_id res chain seq x y z
N MET A 1 -31.72 -35.14 -1.36
CA MET A 1 -30.82 -34.35 -0.53
C MET A 1 -29.43 -34.39 -1.20
N VAL A 2 -29.12 -33.41 -2.04
CA VAL A 2 -27.80 -33.25 -2.64
C VAL A 2 -26.98 -32.50 -1.57
N LYS A 3 -25.97 -33.16 -1.00
CA LYS A 3 -24.97 -32.47 -0.18
C LYS A 3 -24.27 -31.48 -1.10
N ALA A 4 -24.46 -30.20 -0.87
CA ALA A 4 -23.60 -29.17 -1.44
C ALA A 4 -22.17 -29.46 -0.94
N ASP A 5 -21.29 -29.75 -1.87
CA ASP A 5 -19.85 -29.88 -1.64
C ASP A 5 -19.31 -28.47 -1.40
N THR A 6 -19.33 -28.03 -0.14
CA THR A 6 -18.76 -26.77 0.30
C THR A 6 -17.28 -26.99 0.59
N SER A 7 -16.50 -27.33 -0.45
CA SER A 7 -15.06 -27.09 -0.36
C SER A 7 -14.86 -25.57 -0.34
N ALA A 8 -14.51 -25.00 0.79
CA ALA A 8 -14.12 -23.60 0.90
C ALA A 8 -13.04 -23.31 -0.14
N VAL A 9 -13.30 -22.38 -1.05
CA VAL A 9 -12.33 -22.01 -2.09
C VAL A 9 -11.22 -21.23 -1.39
N ALA A 10 -10.02 -21.79 -1.37
CA ALA A 10 -8.87 -21.11 -0.78
C ALA A 10 -8.62 -19.78 -1.55
N PRO A 11 -8.22 -18.70 -0.87
CA PRO A 11 -7.91 -17.43 -1.53
C PRO A 11 -6.77 -17.60 -2.52
N CYS A 12 -6.94 -17.07 -3.72
CA CYS A 12 -5.90 -17.15 -4.76
C CYS A 12 -4.91 -15.99 -4.74
N ILE A 13 -5.26 -14.89 -4.05
CA ILE A 13 -4.45 -13.69 -3.92
C ILE A 13 -4.26 -13.35 -2.44
N GLY A 14 -3.00 -13.08 -2.06
CA GLY A 14 -2.66 -12.42 -0.81
C GLY A 14 -2.11 -11.03 -1.08
N PHE A 15 -2.38 -10.03 -0.25
CA PHE A 15 -1.67 -8.77 -0.32
C PHE A 15 -1.28 -8.23 1.06
N TYR A 16 -0.11 -7.61 1.11
CA TYR A 16 0.34 -6.80 2.23
C TYR A 16 0.36 -5.33 1.82
N GLY A 17 -0.34 -4.47 2.56
CA GLY A 17 -0.27 -3.03 2.37
C GLY A 17 0.85 -2.44 3.24
N ASP A 18 1.81 -1.74 2.63
CA ASP A 18 2.91 -1.12 3.35
C ASP A 18 2.49 0.10 4.20
N ASP A 19 1.26 0.57 4.00
CA ASP A 19 0.53 1.51 4.84
C ASP A 19 -0.98 1.20 4.83
N PHE A 20 -1.71 1.71 5.83
CA PHE A 20 -3.14 1.44 5.99
C PHE A 20 -3.99 2.03 4.85
N THR A 21 -3.68 3.25 4.42
CA THR A 21 -4.40 3.92 3.32
C THR A 21 -4.20 3.17 2.01
N GLY A 22 -2.96 2.78 1.71
CA GLY A 22 -2.64 1.97 0.54
C GLY A 22 -3.28 0.58 0.59
N GLY A 23 -3.30 -0.05 1.78
CA GLY A 23 -3.96 -1.34 1.99
C GLY A 23 -5.46 -1.27 1.71
N THR A 24 -6.17 -0.27 2.24
CA THR A 24 -7.61 -0.07 1.98
C THR A 24 -7.90 0.26 0.52
N ALA A 25 -7.06 1.07 -0.14
CA ALA A 25 -7.19 1.33 -1.57
C ALA A 25 -7.01 0.06 -2.41
N ASN A 26 -6.08 -0.81 -2.02
CA ASN A 26 -5.85 -2.09 -2.70
C ASN A 26 -7.04 -3.05 -2.53
N LEU A 27 -7.59 -3.14 -1.31
CA LEU A 27 -8.81 -3.88 -1.00
C LEU A 27 -9.98 -3.43 -1.89
N ALA A 28 -10.20 -2.11 -1.94
CA ALA A 28 -11.27 -1.52 -2.74
C ALA A 28 -11.12 -1.83 -4.24
N ASN A 29 -9.89 -1.85 -4.78
CA ASN A 29 -9.62 -2.18 -6.17
C ASN A 29 -9.95 -3.66 -6.49
N TYR A 30 -9.61 -4.61 -5.61
CA TYR A 30 -10.00 -6.00 -5.79
C TYR A 30 -11.53 -6.17 -5.73
N GLN A 31 -12.20 -5.49 -4.78
CA GLN A 31 -13.66 -5.53 -4.67
C GLN A 31 -14.33 -4.89 -5.89
N ALA A 32 -13.82 -3.76 -6.40
CA ALA A 32 -14.31 -3.12 -7.62
C ALA A 32 -14.16 -4.00 -8.87
N ALA A 33 -13.15 -4.86 -8.89
CA ALA A 33 -12.99 -5.88 -9.94
C ALA A 33 -13.93 -7.09 -9.79
N GLY A 34 -14.74 -7.15 -8.73
CA GLY A 34 -15.74 -8.21 -8.50
C GLY A 34 -15.26 -9.37 -7.64
N LEU A 35 -14.09 -9.27 -7.00
CA LEU A 35 -13.59 -10.28 -6.08
C LEU A 35 -14.08 -10.06 -4.64
N ARG A 36 -14.32 -11.15 -3.94
CA ARG A 36 -14.56 -11.09 -2.49
C ARG A 36 -13.21 -10.96 -1.78
N ALA A 37 -13.02 -9.85 -1.10
CA ALA A 37 -11.76 -9.53 -0.46
C ALA A 37 -11.97 -9.10 0.99
N VAL A 38 -11.10 -9.54 1.87
CA VAL A 38 -11.01 -9.12 3.27
C VAL A 38 -9.60 -8.62 3.57
N MET A 39 -9.50 -7.65 4.47
CA MET A 39 -8.20 -7.16 4.95
C MET A 39 -8.21 -7.13 6.49
N PHE A 40 -7.18 -7.71 7.07
CA PHE A 40 -6.92 -7.71 8.50
C PHE A 40 -5.90 -6.62 8.86
N LEU A 41 -5.99 -6.08 10.08
CA LEU A 41 -5.04 -5.07 10.58
C LEU A 41 -3.77 -5.68 11.18
N ASN A 42 -3.80 -6.99 11.42
CA ASN A 42 -2.67 -7.79 11.89
C ASN A 42 -2.73 -9.16 11.21
N VAL A 43 -1.71 -9.98 11.37
CA VAL A 43 -1.78 -11.38 10.92
C VAL A 43 -2.94 -12.08 11.63
N PRO A 44 -3.95 -12.56 10.89
CA PRO A 44 -5.13 -13.19 11.50
C PRO A 44 -4.79 -14.52 12.15
N SER A 45 -5.55 -14.86 13.20
CA SER A 45 -5.57 -16.21 13.78
C SER A 45 -6.32 -17.20 12.88
N GLY A 46 -6.22 -18.51 13.17
CA GLY A 46 -7.02 -19.52 12.48
C GLY A 46 -8.54 -19.24 12.59
N ASP A 47 -8.99 -18.87 13.78
CA ASP A 47 -10.40 -18.55 14.06
C ASP A 47 -10.87 -17.31 13.28
N ASP A 48 -9.99 -16.29 13.12
CA ASP A 48 -10.30 -15.12 12.29
C ASP A 48 -10.45 -15.50 10.83
N LEU A 49 -9.57 -16.37 10.33
CA LEU A 49 -9.64 -16.86 8.95
C LEU A 49 -10.93 -17.66 8.71
N GLU A 50 -11.28 -18.57 9.59
CA GLU A 50 -12.52 -19.33 9.49
C GLU A 50 -13.75 -18.42 9.53
N ARG A 51 -13.74 -17.41 10.39
CA ARG A 51 -14.88 -16.52 10.59
C ARG A 51 -15.06 -15.50 9.46
N TYR A 52 -13.96 -14.94 8.93
CA TYR A 52 -14.02 -13.78 8.04
C TYR A 52 -13.47 -14.05 6.65
N ALA A 53 -12.72 -15.13 6.43
CA ALA A 53 -12.05 -15.42 5.18
C ALA A 53 -12.39 -16.82 4.60
N ALA A 54 -13.39 -17.51 5.13
CA ALA A 54 -13.74 -18.87 4.70
C ALA A 54 -14.17 -18.98 3.22
N ASP A 55 -14.63 -17.89 2.61
CA ASP A 55 -15.12 -17.85 1.24
C ASP A 55 -14.72 -16.53 0.55
N VAL A 56 -13.41 -16.22 0.53
CA VAL A 56 -12.88 -15.03 -0.12
C VAL A 56 -11.88 -15.41 -1.20
N ASP A 57 -11.79 -14.56 -2.20
CA ASP A 57 -10.84 -14.71 -3.31
C ASP A 57 -9.49 -14.04 -2.96
N VAL A 58 -9.53 -13.04 -2.06
CA VAL A 58 -8.37 -12.21 -1.67
C VAL A 58 -8.30 -12.03 -0.16
N VAL A 59 -7.12 -12.30 0.42
CA VAL A 59 -6.79 -11.99 1.82
C VAL A 59 -5.71 -10.93 1.88
N GLY A 60 -5.98 -9.82 2.55
CA GLY A 60 -5.05 -8.73 2.79
C GLY A 60 -4.62 -8.62 4.25
N VAL A 61 -3.43 -8.09 4.47
CA VAL A 61 -2.95 -7.63 5.77
C VAL A 61 -2.44 -6.20 5.60
N ALA A 62 -2.97 -5.28 6.38
CA ALA A 62 -2.45 -3.92 6.45
C ALA A 62 -1.30 -3.86 7.46
N GLY A 63 -0.26 -3.12 7.12
CA GLY A 63 0.92 -2.96 7.96
C GLY A 63 1.52 -1.57 7.87
N VAL A 64 2.70 -1.42 8.42
CA VAL A 64 3.44 -0.16 8.52
C VAL A 64 4.83 -0.25 7.88
N GLY A 65 5.06 -1.22 6.99
CA GLY A 65 6.36 -1.53 6.40
C GLY A 65 7.06 -0.33 5.76
N ARG A 66 6.29 0.64 5.22
CA ARG A 66 6.83 1.86 4.63
C ARG A 66 7.64 2.70 5.63
N SER A 67 7.27 2.69 6.90
CA SER A 67 7.88 3.49 7.97
C SER A 67 8.96 2.72 8.74
N LEU A 68 9.16 1.44 8.45
CA LEU A 68 10.07 0.59 9.22
C LEU A 68 11.51 0.65 8.69
N ARG A 69 12.45 0.50 9.60
CA ARG A 69 13.85 0.25 9.29
C ARG A 69 14.03 -1.21 8.83
N PRO A 70 15.09 -1.54 8.05
CA PRO A 70 15.28 -2.87 7.47
C PRO A 70 15.26 -4.03 8.48
N ASP A 71 15.78 -3.81 9.69
CA ASP A 71 15.79 -4.80 10.78
C ASP A 71 14.37 -5.13 11.27
N ALA A 72 13.52 -4.13 11.43
CA ALA A 72 12.12 -4.30 11.83
C ALA A 72 11.24 -4.83 10.69
N MET A 73 11.53 -4.47 9.44
CA MET A 73 10.74 -4.90 8.27
C MET A 73 10.64 -6.42 8.13
N THR A 74 11.73 -7.15 8.37
CA THR A 74 11.72 -8.61 8.27
C THR A 74 10.75 -9.22 9.29
N ALA A 75 10.78 -8.74 10.53
CA ALA A 75 9.88 -9.21 11.58
C ALA A 75 8.40 -8.90 11.29
N GLU A 76 8.13 -7.78 10.63
CA GLU A 76 6.79 -7.36 10.20
C GLU A 76 6.26 -8.21 9.05
N ILE A 77 7.08 -8.48 8.03
CA ILE A 77 6.64 -9.05 6.75
C ILE A 77 6.69 -10.58 6.75
N GLU A 78 7.68 -11.22 7.39
CA GLU A 78 7.87 -12.66 7.36
C GLU A 78 6.63 -13.46 7.85
N PRO A 79 5.93 -13.06 8.93
CA PRO A 79 4.68 -13.72 9.36
C PRO A 79 3.57 -13.63 8.31
N VAL A 80 3.43 -12.49 7.62
CA VAL A 80 2.42 -12.30 6.57
C VAL A 80 2.73 -13.18 5.36
N LEU A 81 3.99 -13.23 4.92
CA LEU A 81 4.39 -14.10 3.81
C LEU A 81 4.23 -15.58 4.17
N SER A 82 4.50 -15.96 5.41
CA SER A 82 4.26 -17.32 5.91
C SER A 82 2.78 -17.68 5.90
N LEU A 83 1.90 -16.74 6.27
CA LEU A 83 0.46 -16.88 6.14
C LEU A 83 0.07 -17.11 4.66
N PHE A 84 0.53 -16.26 3.74
CA PHE A 84 0.20 -16.40 2.31
C PHE A 84 0.66 -17.74 1.74
N ARG A 85 1.84 -18.21 2.16
CA ARG A 85 2.32 -19.54 1.79
C ARG A 85 1.42 -20.64 2.34
N SER A 86 0.98 -20.54 3.58
CA SER A 86 0.09 -21.55 4.23
C SER A 86 -1.29 -21.60 3.60
N LEU A 87 -1.81 -20.45 3.15
CA LEU A 87 -3.07 -20.34 2.42
C LEU A 87 -2.99 -20.84 0.97
N GLY A 88 -1.77 -21.05 0.45
CA GLY A 88 -1.58 -21.50 -0.91
C GLY A 88 -1.93 -20.44 -1.95
N VAL A 89 -1.80 -19.15 -1.64
CA VAL A 89 -2.08 -18.09 -2.61
C VAL A 89 -1.18 -18.21 -3.82
N ARG A 90 -1.70 -17.88 -5.00
CA ARG A 90 -0.96 -17.93 -6.26
C ARG A 90 -0.16 -16.66 -6.50
N VAL A 91 -0.74 -15.52 -6.14
CA VAL A 91 -0.07 -14.21 -6.20
C VAL A 91 -0.05 -13.60 -4.82
N ALA A 92 1.14 -13.25 -4.33
CA ALA A 92 1.36 -12.46 -3.14
C ALA A 92 1.82 -11.06 -3.56
N GLN A 93 0.99 -10.03 -3.32
CA GLN A 93 1.31 -8.65 -3.67
C GLN A 93 1.85 -7.90 -2.44
N TYR A 94 3.01 -7.27 -2.58
CA TYR A 94 3.43 -6.20 -1.69
C TYR A 94 2.96 -4.87 -2.29
N LYS A 95 1.95 -4.25 -1.65
CA LYS A 95 1.35 -3.01 -2.13
C LYS A 95 2.19 -1.83 -1.69
N ILE A 96 2.81 -1.18 -2.64
CA ILE A 96 3.63 0.03 -2.46
C ILE A 96 2.85 1.32 -2.74
N CYS A 97 3.37 2.45 -2.25
CA CYS A 97 2.94 3.76 -2.75
C CYS A 97 3.25 3.90 -4.24
N SER A 98 2.35 4.53 -4.99
CA SER A 98 2.57 4.83 -6.40
C SER A 98 3.69 5.87 -6.64
N THR A 99 4.25 6.47 -5.60
CA THR A 99 5.45 7.30 -5.62
C THR A 99 6.73 6.55 -5.23
N PHE A 100 6.64 5.23 -5.06
CA PHE A 100 7.76 4.35 -4.77
C PHE A 100 8.53 4.69 -3.48
N ASP A 101 7.79 5.17 -2.46
CA ASP A 101 8.33 5.64 -1.18
C ASP A 101 9.15 4.55 -0.50
N SER A 102 10.46 4.67 -0.62
CA SER A 102 11.44 3.71 -0.07
C SER A 102 12.82 4.34 -0.03
N SER A 103 13.69 3.82 0.84
CA SER A 103 15.07 4.29 0.98
C SER A 103 15.98 3.20 1.53
N PRO A 104 17.29 3.37 1.57
CA PRO A 104 18.20 2.43 2.24
C PRO A 104 17.90 2.23 3.73
N THR A 105 17.30 3.21 4.39
CA THR A 105 17.09 3.21 5.85
C THR A 105 15.65 3.04 6.28
N THR A 106 14.68 3.31 5.39
CA THR A 106 13.26 3.31 5.71
C THR A 106 12.45 2.78 4.53
N GLY A 107 11.52 1.86 4.77
CA GLY A 107 10.72 1.25 3.71
C GLY A 107 11.55 0.46 2.68
N ASN A 108 12.61 -0.20 3.12
CA ASN A 108 13.63 -0.80 2.25
C ASN A 108 13.09 -1.99 1.44
N LEU A 109 12.91 -1.79 0.14
CA LEU A 109 12.38 -2.83 -0.76
C LEU A 109 13.37 -3.94 -1.06
N ALA A 110 14.68 -3.73 -0.90
CA ALA A 110 15.66 -4.81 -1.03
C ALA A 110 15.50 -5.83 0.12
N THR A 111 15.18 -5.37 1.32
CA THR A 111 14.83 -6.24 2.45
C THR A 111 13.55 -7.02 2.15
N VAL A 112 12.52 -6.38 1.59
CA VAL A 112 11.27 -7.03 1.18
C VAL A 112 11.53 -8.14 0.16
N ILE A 113 12.30 -7.85 -0.90
CA ILE A 113 12.67 -8.80 -1.94
C ILE A 113 13.39 -10.02 -1.35
N SER A 114 14.39 -9.79 -0.50
CA SER A 114 15.16 -10.85 0.15
C SER A 114 14.30 -11.71 1.07
N CYS A 115 13.44 -11.07 1.87
CA CYS A 115 12.51 -11.75 2.76
C CYS A 115 11.50 -12.60 1.96
N ALA A 116 10.93 -12.07 0.89
CA ALA A 116 9.98 -12.79 0.05
C ALA A 116 10.62 -14.00 -0.63
N LYS A 117 11.80 -13.85 -1.23
CA LYS A 117 12.54 -14.97 -1.84
C LYS A 117 12.77 -16.10 -0.84
N LYS A 118 13.23 -15.76 0.37
CA LYS A 118 13.51 -16.73 1.43
C LYS A 118 12.22 -17.42 1.91
N THR A 119 11.21 -16.64 2.29
CA THR A 119 10.01 -17.15 2.99
C THR A 119 9.10 -17.92 2.05
N LEU A 120 8.92 -17.43 0.80
CA LEU A 120 8.06 -18.06 -0.20
C LEU A 120 8.81 -19.12 -1.04
N GLY A 121 10.12 -19.17 -0.98
CA GLY A 121 10.95 -20.10 -1.77
C GLY A 121 11.03 -19.70 -3.25
N ILE A 122 10.95 -18.41 -3.57
CA ILE A 122 10.94 -17.89 -4.95
C ILE A 122 12.34 -17.92 -5.54
N SER A 123 12.51 -18.61 -6.67
CA SER A 123 13.76 -18.67 -7.42
C SER A 123 13.79 -17.74 -8.64
N THR A 124 12.63 -17.27 -9.07
CA THR A 124 12.47 -16.34 -10.21
C THR A 124 12.66 -14.87 -9.82
N SER A 125 12.73 -14.01 -10.82
CA SER A 125 12.79 -12.55 -10.59
C SER A 125 11.45 -12.04 -10.08
N ILE A 126 11.45 -11.05 -9.20
CA ILE A 126 10.22 -10.45 -8.63
C ILE A 126 9.74 -9.33 -9.57
N PRO A 127 8.51 -9.41 -10.12
CA PRO A 127 7.92 -8.33 -10.90
C PRO A 127 7.68 -7.09 -10.05
N ILE A 128 8.05 -5.91 -10.59
CA ILE A 128 7.78 -4.60 -9.97
C ILE A 128 6.93 -3.77 -10.93
N VAL A 129 5.70 -3.44 -10.52
CA VAL A 129 4.74 -2.64 -11.29
C VAL A 129 4.37 -1.38 -10.51
N ALA A 130 5.21 -0.36 -10.63
CA ALA A 130 5.05 0.89 -9.91
C ALA A 130 4.07 1.86 -10.59
N ALA A 131 3.82 1.68 -11.89
CA ALA A 131 2.92 2.53 -12.66
C ALA A 131 1.50 2.50 -12.07
N CYS A 132 0.89 3.70 -11.99
CA CYS A 132 -0.48 3.92 -11.54
C CYS A 132 -1.04 5.10 -12.36
N PRO A 133 -1.43 4.85 -13.63
CA PRO A 133 -1.85 5.88 -14.56
C PRO A 133 -3.04 6.69 -14.07
N ALA A 134 -3.99 6.06 -13.35
CA ALA A 134 -5.15 6.71 -12.75
C ALA A 134 -4.74 7.89 -11.83
N PHE A 135 -3.60 7.77 -11.14
CA PHE A 135 -3.04 8.83 -10.30
C PHE A 135 -1.94 9.64 -10.98
N GLY A 136 -1.72 9.46 -12.28
CA GLY A 136 -0.66 10.16 -13.02
C GLY A 136 0.75 9.74 -12.58
N ARG A 137 0.95 8.45 -12.36
CA ARG A 137 2.24 7.82 -12.06
C ARG A 137 2.62 6.91 -13.20
N TYR A 138 3.81 7.10 -13.74
CA TYR A 138 4.26 6.44 -14.97
C TYR A 138 5.67 5.90 -14.79
N THR A 139 5.96 4.76 -15.41
CA THR A 139 7.30 4.20 -15.48
C THR A 139 7.66 4.04 -16.95
N LEU A 140 8.77 4.68 -17.40
CA LEU A 140 9.25 4.62 -18.77
C LEU A 140 10.76 4.42 -18.78
N PHE A 141 11.22 3.34 -19.45
CA PHE A 141 12.61 2.93 -19.48
C PHE A 141 13.22 2.85 -18.07
N ALA A 142 12.44 2.23 -17.17
CA ALA A 142 12.67 2.09 -15.73
C ALA A 142 12.70 3.43 -14.94
N ASN A 143 12.59 4.58 -15.57
CA ASN A 143 12.47 5.86 -14.85
C ASN A 143 11.02 6.09 -14.43
N HIS A 144 10.84 6.52 -13.19
CA HIS A 144 9.52 6.80 -12.63
C HIS A 144 9.19 8.29 -12.64
N PHE A 145 7.92 8.58 -12.94
CA PHE A 145 7.39 9.93 -13.09
C PHE A 145 6.12 10.10 -12.29
N ALA A 146 5.88 11.31 -11.79
CA ALA A 146 4.66 11.66 -11.07
C ALA A 146 4.11 13.01 -11.52
N ARG A 147 2.77 13.07 -11.66
CA ARG A 147 2.06 14.30 -11.96
C ARG A 147 1.84 15.11 -10.67
N HIS A 148 2.15 16.42 -10.74
CA HIS A 148 1.87 17.37 -9.67
C HIS A 148 1.37 18.67 -10.28
N LYS A 149 0.21 19.19 -9.82
CA LYS A 149 -0.40 20.42 -10.32
C LYS A 149 -0.44 20.51 -11.85
N GLY A 150 -0.87 19.41 -12.49
CA GLY A 150 -1.04 19.31 -13.95
C GLY A 150 0.22 19.05 -14.77
N LYS A 151 1.43 19.09 -14.17
CA LYS A 151 2.71 18.80 -14.83
C LYS A 151 3.25 17.45 -14.40
N VAL A 152 3.90 16.74 -15.33
CA VAL A 152 4.61 15.49 -15.04
C VAL A 152 6.07 15.80 -14.78
N TYR A 153 6.60 15.26 -13.70
CA TYR A 153 8.00 15.40 -13.30
C TYR A 153 8.63 14.02 -13.21
N ARG A 154 9.88 13.92 -13.61
CA ARG A 154 10.70 12.78 -13.21
C ARG A 154 10.82 12.80 -11.68
N LEU A 155 10.75 11.63 -11.02
CA LEU A 155 10.46 11.57 -9.60
C LEU A 155 11.56 12.23 -8.74
N ASP A 156 12.82 12.13 -9.15
CA ASP A 156 13.97 12.82 -8.54
C ASP A 156 13.98 14.35 -8.72
N ARG A 157 13.09 14.89 -9.55
CA ARG A 157 12.86 16.31 -9.78
C ARG A 157 11.47 16.78 -9.36
N HIS A 158 10.70 15.85 -8.77
CA HIS A 158 9.35 16.17 -8.32
C HIS A 158 9.39 17.10 -7.10
N PRO A 159 8.64 18.23 -7.08
CA PRO A 159 8.79 19.26 -6.05
C PRO A 159 8.52 18.78 -4.62
N VAL A 160 7.76 17.70 -4.46
CA VAL A 160 7.48 17.11 -3.13
C VAL A 160 8.37 15.90 -2.88
N MET A 161 8.44 14.95 -3.84
CA MET A 161 9.13 13.68 -3.61
C MET A 161 10.64 13.80 -3.51
N SER A 162 11.27 14.76 -4.23
CA SER A 162 12.72 14.98 -4.13
C SER A 162 13.18 15.44 -2.74
N VAL A 163 12.26 15.98 -1.95
CA VAL A 163 12.50 16.50 -0.58
C VAL A 163 11.60 15.83 0.46
N HIS A 164 11.05 14.65 0.13
CA HIS A 164 10.18 13.93 1.06
C HIS A 164 10.91 13.66 2.39
N PRO A 165 10.31 13.94 3.55
CA PRO A 165 11.01 13.91 4.83
C PRO A 165 11.56 12.53 5.21
N ALA A 166 10.84 11.45 4.92
CA ALA A 166 11.22 10.09 5.26
C ALA A 166 11.98 9.38 4.13
N THR A 167 11.50 9.51 2.90
CA THR A 167 11.99 8.80 1.72
C THR A 167 12.25 9.77 0.56
N PRO A 168 13.25 10.66 0.65
CA PRO A 168 13.54 11.61 -0.43
C PRO A 168 13.97 10.85 -1.69
N MET A 169 13.27 11.08 -2.79
CA MET A 169 13.54 10.44 -4.06
C MET A 169 14.63 11.17 -4.82
N GLN A 170 15.85 10.65 -4.78
CA GLN A 170 17.03 11.25 -5.40
C GLN A 170 17.39 10.61 -6.75
N GLU A 171 16.83 9.45 -7.05
CA GLU A 171 17.05 8.68 -8.28
C GLU A 171 15.71 8.19 -8.83
N ALA A 172 15.41 8.50 -10.08
CA ALA A 172 14.16 8.10 -10.73
C ALA A 172 14.27 6.78 -11.50
N ASP A 173 15.47 6.31 -11.85
CA ASP A 173 15.66 4.96 -12.36
C ASP A 173 15.48 3.97 -11.21
N LEU A 174 14.36 3.27 -11.23
CA LEU A 174 13.98 2.35 -10.14
C LEU A 174 15.00 1.20 -9.94
N ARG A 175 15.75 0.85 -11.00
CA ARG A 175 16.81 -0.16 -10.90
C ARG A 175 17.96 0.35 -10.03
N LEU A 176 18.38 1.60 -10.27
CA LEU A 176 19.44 2.25 -9.50
C LEU A 176 18.97 2.58 -8.07
N HIS A 177 17.73 3.04 -7.94
CA HIS A 177 17.12 3.31 -6.65
C HIS A 177 17.07 2.07 -5.76
N LEU A 178 16.70 0.90 -6.32
CA LEU A 178 16.69 -0.38 -5.59
C LEU A 178 18.10 -0.90 -5.28
N LYS A 179 19.05 -0.74 -6.20
CA LYS A 179 20.46 -1.09 -5.97
C LYS A 179 21.10 -0.29 -4.83
N ALA A 180 20.66 0.96 -4.62
CA ALA A 180 21.10 1.75 -3.48
C ALA A 180 20.57 1.23 -2.13
N GLN A 181 19.51 0.44 -2.13
CA GLN A 181 18.89 -0.12 -0.93
C GLN A 181 19.50 -1.45 -0.49
N GLY A 182 20.20 -2.16 -1.39
CA GLY A 182 20.84 -3.44 -1.08
C GLY A 182 21.51 -4.06 -2.31
N PRO A 183 22.21 -5.19 -2.12
CA PRO A 183 22.99 -5.85 -3.18
C PRO A 183 22.08 -6.61 -4.17
N LEU A 184 21.22 -5.91 -4.89
CA LEU A 184 20.27 -6.46 -5.86
C LEU A 184 20.80 -6.35 -7.29
N GLN A 185 20.47 -7.36 -8.11
CA GLN A 185 20.45 -7.23 -9.56
C GLN A 185 19.00 -6.94 -10.01
N VAL A 186 18.83 -5.88 -10.78
CA VAL A 186 17.48 -5.41 -11.18
C VAL A 186 17.46 -5.16 -12.68
N GLY A 187 16.65 -5.95 -13.37
CA GLY A 187 16.34 -5.80 -14.79
C GLY A 187 15.14 -4.89 -15.03
N SER A 188 14.79 -4.70 -16.30
CA SER A 188 13.56 -3.98 -16.67
C SER A 188 12.99 -4.49 -17.98
N LEU A 189 11.68 -4.40 -18.12
CA LEU A 189 10.93 -4.58 -19.36
C LEU A 189 10.47 -3.20 -19.83
N PRO A 190 11.09 -2.66 -20.88
CA PRO A 190 10.77 -1.33 -21.38
C PRO A 190 9.40 -1.29 -22.07
N ILE A 191 8.84 -0.09 -22.22
CA ILE A 191 7.46 0.13 -22.68
C ILE A 191 7.20 -0.44 -24.09
N ASP A 192 8.17 -0.40 -24.98
CA ASP A 192 8.07 -1.02 -26.31
C ASP A 192 7.89 -2.53 -26.20
N CYS A 193 8.69 -3.20 -25.36
CA CYS A 193 8.54 -4.63 -25.08
C CYS A 193 7.14 -4.95 -24.47
N ILE A 194 6.65 -4.13 -23.52
CA ILE A 194 5.31 -4.33 -22.93
C ILE A 194 4.22 -4.26 -24.03
N ARG A 195 4.35 -3.32 -24.98
CA ARG A 195 3.38 -3.08 -26.05
C ARG A 195 3.51 -4.03 -27.25
N ASP A 196 4.66 -4.69 -27.39
CA ASP A 196 4.85 -5.75 -28.39
C ASP A 196 4.09 -7.04 -28.02
N GLY A 197 3.49 -7.11 -26.82
CA GLY A 197 2.58 -8.14 -26.39
C GLY A 197 3.21 -9.25 -25.56
N GLU A 198 2.40 -10.25 -25.23
CA GLU A 198 2.72 -11.25 -24.22
C GLU A 198 3.98 -12.07 -24.51
N ALA A 199 4.20 -12.44 -25.78
CA ALA A 199 5.37 -13.22 -26.18
C ALA A 199 6.68 -12.45 -25.99
N ALA A 200 6.66 -11.13 -26.24
CA ALA A 200 7.80 -10.24 -26.02
C ALA A 200 8.08 -10.11 -24.51
N ILE A 201 7.04 -9.90 -23.69
CA ILE A 201 7.15 -9.83 -22.23
C ILE A 201 7.76 -11.13 -21.68
N GLN A 202 7.25 -12.30 -22.10
CA GLN A 202 7.76 -13.61 -21.67
C GLN A 202 9.25 -13.78 -22.02
N SER A 203 9.62 -13.45 -23.26
CA SER A 203 10.99 -13.57 -23.74
C SER A 203 11.95 -12.65 -22.97
N ALA A 204 11.58 -11.37 -22.79
CA ALA A 204 12.39 -10.41 -22.07
C ALA A 204 12.51 -10.74 -20.58
N TYR A 205 11.43 -11.20 -19.94
CA TYR A 205 11.47 -11.64 -18.55
C TYR A 205 12.37 -12.89 -18.38
N ALA A 206 12.33 -13.83 -19.31
CA ALA A 206 13.20 -15.00 -19.28
C ALA A 206 14.69 -14.62 -19.42
N LEU A 207 15.00 -13.57 -20.19
CA LEU A 207 16.38 -13.04 -20.25
C LEU A 207 16.83 -12.45 -18.90
N CYS A 208 15.99 -11.66 -18.23
CA CYS A 208 16.26 -11.15 -16.90
C CYS A 208 16.45 -12.28 -15.88
N ALA A 209 15.61 -13.32 -15.91
CA ALA A 209 15.74 -14.48 -15.05
C ALA A 209 17.05 -15.27 -15.33
N SER A 210 17.45 -15.39 -16.59
CA SER A 210 18.71 -16.01 -16.99
C SER A 210 19.94 -15.19 -16.54
N ALA A 211 19.79 -13.88 -16.50
CA ALA A 211 20.81 -12.96 -15.94
C ALA A 211 20.85 -12.98 -14.40
N LYS A 212 19.94 -13.73 -13.76
CA LYS A 212 19.78 -13.82 -12.29
C LYS A 212 19.39 -12.49 -11.66
N ASP A 213 18.59 -11.69 -12.36
CA ASP A 213 18.02 -10.49 -11.76
C ASP A 213 17.10 -10.87 -10.59
N ASP A 214 17.26 -10.18 -9.47
CA ASP A 214 16.42 -10.39 -8.28
C ASP A 214 15.01 -9.87 -8.48
N ALA A 215 14.89 -8.77 -9.23
CA ALA A 215 13.64 -8.12 -9.55
C ALA A 215 13.67 -7.54 -10.96
N VAL A 216 12.49 -7.32 -11.53
CA VAL A 216 12.31 -6.79 -12.88
C VAL A 216 11.27 -5.68 -12.85
N VAL A 217 11.66 -4.47 -13.22
CA VAL A 217 10.78 -3.31 -13.32
C VAL A 217 10.01 -3.37 -14.65
N PHE A 218 8.69 -3.35 -14.56
CA PHE A 218 7.80 -3.25 -15.71
C PHE A 218 7.45 -1.79 -15.97
N ASP A 219 7.66 -1.34 -17.20
CA ASP A 219 7.19 -0.04 -17.61
C ASP A 219 5.65 -0.01 -17.72
N GLY A 220 5.07 1.19 -17.58
CA GLY A 220 3.64 1.42 -17.75
C GLY A 220 3.33 2.91 -17.84
N LEU A 221 2.62 3.29 -18.88
CA LEU A 221 2.18 4.64 -19.17
C LEU A 221 0.65 4.76 -19.13
N GLU A 222 -0.02 3.70 -19.53
CA GLU A 222 -1.47 3.62 -19.61
C GLU A 222 -1.98 2.39 -18.85
N GLN A 223 -3.27 2.33 -18.58
CA GLN A 223 -3.86 1.21 -17.86
C GLN A 223 -3.62 -0.13 -18.60
N GLY A 224 -3.70 -0.13 -19.92
CA GLY A 224 -3.45 -1.34 -20.74
C GLY A 224 -2.04 -1.92 -20.59
N ASP A 225 -1.05 -1.09 -20.26
CA ASP A 225 0.32 -1.55 -19.97
C ASP A 225 0.36 -2.29 -18.61
N VAL A 226 -0.35 -1.75 -17.60
CA VAL A 226 -0.51 -2.38 -16.27
C VAL A 226 -1.31 -3.69 -16.39
N ASP A 227 -2.34 -3.71 -17.25
CA ASP A 227 -3.14 -4.92 -17.52
C ASP A 227 -2.27 -6.02 -18.15
N SER A 228 -1.34 -5.65 -19.03
CA SER A 228 -0.40 -6.60 -19.65
C SER A 228 0.57 -7.18 -18.60
N ALA A 229 1.09 -6.36 -17.71
CA ALA A 229 1.93 -6.82 -16.61
C ALA A 229 1.16 -7.73 -15.64
N ALA A 230 -0.08 -7.38 -15.27
CA ALA A 230 -0.92 -8.19 -14.39
C ALA A 230 -1.27 -9.55 -15.04
N ARG A 231 -1.57 -9.57 -16.35
CA ARG A 231 -1.82 -10.81 -17.12
C ARG A 231 -0.60 -11.70 -17.11
N PHE A 232 0.58 -11.14 -17.35
CA PHE A 232 1.83 -11.88 -17.28
C PHE A 232 2.05 -12.50 -15.90
N VAL A 233 1.91 -11.72 -14.81
CA VAL A 233 2.03 -12.20 -13.43
C VAL A 233 1.04 -13.32 -13.14
N TRP A 234 -0.22 -13.19 -13.59
CA TRP A 234 -1.22 -14.23 -13.43
C TRP A 234 -0.87 -15.52 -14.20
N HIS A 235 -0.36 -15.42 -15.43
CA HIS A 235 0.12 -16.58 -16.17
C HIS A 235 1.32 -17.25 -15.48
N LEU A 236 2.27 -16.47 -15.00
CA LEU A 236 3.43 -16.98 -14.26
C LEU A 236 2.99 -17.75 -13.01
N SER A 237 1.97 -17.26 -12.31
CA SER A 237 1.41 -17.87 -11.10
C SER A 237 0.72 -19.23 -11.31
N GLN A 238 0.56 -19.69 -12.56
CA GLN A 238 0.08 -21.04 -12.85
C GLN A 238 1.13 -22.12 -12.54
N ARG A 239 2.40 -21.73 -12.43
CA ARG A 239 3.53 -22.66 -12.25
C ARG A 239 4.10 -22.64 -10.84
N GLU A 240 4.11 -21.48 -10.20
CA GLU A 240 4.68 -21.24 -8.88
C GLU A 240 4.01 -20.04 -8.24
N ILE A 241 4.14 -19.89 -6.92
CA ILE A 241 3.72 -18.65 -6.25
C ILE A 241 4.54 -17.47 -6.78
N VAL A 242 3.86 -16.40 -7.19
CA VAL A 242 4.49 -15.16 -7.63
C VAL A 242 4.37 -14.11 -6.55
N PHE A 243 5.49 -13.56 -6.13
CA PHE A 243 5.50 -12.33 -5.33
C PHE A 243 5.69 -11.14 -6.26
N ALA A 244 4.82 -10.14 -6.16
CA ALA A 244 4.86 -8.93 -6.98
C ALA A 244 4.87 -7.68 -6.09
N ILE A 245 5.75 -6.73 -6.37
CA ILE A 245 5.75 -5.40 -5.72
C ILE A 245 5.00 -4.45 -6.66
N ALA A 246 3.82 -3.95 -6.23
CA ALA A 246 2.97 -3.23 -7.16
C ALA A 246 2.10 -2.14 -6.50
N ALA A 247 1.82 -1.08 -7.26
CA ALA A 247 0.85 -0.04 -6.91
C ALA A 247 -0.61 -0.55 -7.06
N GLN A 248 -1.58 0.25 -6.65
CA GLN A 248 -2.99 -0.18 -6.57
C GLN A 248 -3.67 -0.46 -7.91
N ASP A 249 -3.27 0.18 -9.02
CA ASP A 249 -3.87 -0.10 -10.34
C ASP A 249 -3.61 -1.54 -10.79
N PHE A 250 -2.49 -2.12 -10.36
CA PHE A 250 -2.19 -3.53 -10.58
C PHE A 250 -3.24 -4.46 -9.91
N ALA A 251 -3.70 -4.11 -8.70
CA ALA A 251 -4.72 -4.90 -8.01
C ALA A 251 -6.05 -4.91 -8.78
N HIS A 252 -6.43 -3.78 -9.37
CA HIS A 252 -7.62 -3.70 -10.22
C HIS A 252 -7.46 -4.60 -11.46
N SER A 253 -6.35 -4.46 -12.18
CA SER A 253 -6.06 -5.27 -13.38
C SER A 253 -6.01 -6.77 -13.06
N LEU A 254 -5.31 -7.17 -11.99
CA LEU A 254 -5.23 -8.56 -11.56
C LEU A 254 -6.61 -9.10 -11.17
N GLY A 255 -7.39 -8.29 -10.45
CA GLY A 255 -8.74 -8.64 -10.05
C GLY A 255 -9.65 -8.92 -11.25
N LEU A 256 -9.63 -8.07 -12.28
CA LEU A 256 -10.40 -8.27 -13.51
C LEU A 256 -10.00 -9.55 -14.27
N ILE A 257 -8.71 -9.92 -14.24
CA ILE A 257 -8.20 -11.13 -14.87
C ILE A 257 -8.67 -12.38 -14.12
N VAL A 258 -8.70 -12.32 -12.79
CA VAL A 258 -9.09 -13.43 -11.91
C VAL A 258 -10.61 -13.62 -11.86
N ALA A 259 -11.36 -12.56 -11.92
CA ALA A 259 -12.82 -12.57 -12.00
C ALA A 259 -13.24 -13.03 -13.41
N GLU A 260 -13.26 -14.34 -13.68
CA GLU A 260 -13.62 -14.93 -14.98
C GLU A 260 -14.99 -14.49 -15.53
N LYS A 261 -15.87 -14.05 -14.66
CA LYS A 261 -17.11 -13.28 -14.96
C LYS A 261 -17.27 -12.27 -13.84
N PRO A 262 -17.61 -11.01 -14.15
CA PRO A 262 -18.07 -10.10 -13.12
C PRO A 262 -19.24 -10.83 -12.43
N ARG A 263 -18.99 -11.36 -11.24
CA ARG A 263 -20.12 -11.72 -10.37
C ARG A 263 -20.87 -10.41 -10.20
N GLU A 264 -22.20 -10.45 -10.39
CA GLU A 264 -22.99 -9.30 -9.98
C GLU A 264 -22.49 -8.95 -8.59
N THR A 265 -21.74 -7.86 -8.52
CA THR A 265 -21.38 -7.30 -7.24
C THR A 265 -22.72 -7.04 -6.62
N VAL A 266 -23.11 -7.88 -5.67
CA VAL A 266 -24.20 -7.54 -4.77
C VAL A 266 -23.65 -6.34 -4.02
N HIS A 267 -23.75 -5.17 -4.67
CA HIS A 267 -23.83 -3.93 -3.96
C HIS A 267 -25.07 -4.14 -3.09
N ALA A 268 -24.89 -4.73 -1.91
CA ALA A 268 -25.87 -4.51 -0.87
C ALA A 268 -26.01 -2.99 -0.88
N GLU A 269 -27.15 -2.50 -1.37
CA GLU A 269 -27.48 -1.10 -1.23
C GLU A 269 -27.32 -0.83 0.24
N ARG A 270 -26.12 -0.35 0.62
CA ARG A 270 -25.92 0.13 1.98
C ARG A 270 -26.82 1.34 2.04
N THR A 271 -28.01 1.15 2.56
CA THR A 271 -28.85 2.26 2.99
C THR A 271 -27.95 3.10 3.87
N LEU A 272 -27.46 4.22 3.35
CA LEU A 272 -26.71 5.17 4.15
C LEU A 272 -27.65 5.58 5.26
N LEU A 273 -27.29 5.25 6.50
CA LEU A 273 -28.05 5.70 7.64
C LEU A 273 -27.96 7.22 7.66
N ASP A 274 -29.10 7.90 7.77
CA ASP A 274 -29.11 9.30 8.13
C ASP A 274 -28.47 9.43 9.51
N VAL A 275 -27.37 10.18 9.58
CA VAL A 275 -26.66 10.40 10.83
C VAL A 275 -26.66 11.89 11.15
N ASP A 276 -27.11 12.23 12.37
CA ASP A 276 -27.14 13.62 12.83
C ASP A 276 -25.73 14.18 13.11
N ARG A 277 -24.76 13.29 13.36
CA ARG A 277 -23.40 13.64 13.74
C ARG A 277 -22.45 12.50 13.43
N MET A 278 -21.19 12.83 13.19
CA MET A 278 -20.14 11.86 12.91
C MET A 278 -18.83 12.21 13.60
N LEU A 279 -18.00 11.20 13.80
CA LEU A 279 -16.61 11.32 14.20
C LEU A 279 -15.71 11.06 12.99
N VAL A 280 -14.80 11.99 12.70
CA VAL A 280 -13.77 11.85 11.66
C VAL A 280 -12.41 11.89 12.29
N LEU A 281 -11.52 10.98 11.88
CA LEU A 281 -10.11 10.95 12.29
C LEU A 281 -9.24 11.33 11.10
N SER A 282 -8.35 12.30 11.27
CA SER A 282 -7.42 12.77 10.24
C SER A 282 -5.99 12.79 10.79
N GLY A 283 -5.16 11.80 10.39
CA GLY A 283 -3.75 11.71 10.76
C GLY A 283 -2.78 12.39 9.77
N SER A 284 -3.28 12.99 8.68
CA SER A 284 -2.43 13.56 7.64
C SER A 284 -2.20 15.06 7.82
N GLY A 285 -0.93 15.48 7.81
CA GLY A 285 -0.52 16.89 7.75
C GLY A 285 -0.49 17.49 6.35
N SER A 286 -1.17 16.88 5.34
CA SER A 286 -1.18 17.42 3.99
C SER A 286 -2.01 18.71 3.88
N ALA A 287 -1.66 19.58 2.91
CA ALA A 287 -2.40 20.81 2.65
C ALA A 287 -3.89 20.55 2.33
N LEU A 288 -4.20 19.44 1.64
CA LEU A 288 -5.58 19.07 1.33
C LEU A 288 -6.37 18.71 2.60
N ASN A 289 -5.79 17.89 3.48
CA ASN A 289 -6.43 17.55 4.76
C ASN A 289 -6.64 18.79 5.63
N GLY A 290 -5.64 19.67 5.71
CA GLY A 290 -5.78 20.95 6.40
C GLY A 290 -6.97 21.77 5.87
N ALA A 291 -7.11 21.89 4.54
CA ALA A 291 -8.24 22.58 3.94
C ALA A 291 -9.60 21.92 4.26
N GLN A 292 -9.66 20.58 4.23
CA GLN A 292 -10.87 19.82 4.60
C GLN A 292 -11.25 20.01 6.07
N ILE A 293 -10.27 19.99 6.98
CA ILE A 293 -10.50 20.24 8.40
C ILE A 293 -11.00 21.67 8.62
N HIS A 294 -10.39 22.67 7.99
CA HIS A 294 -10.85 24.07 8.09
C HIS A 294 -12.29 24.23 7.59
N ASP A 295 -12.67 23.58 6.47
CA ASP A 295 -14.04 23.60 5.99
C ASP A 295 -15.02 22.99 7.02
N ALA A 296 -14.69 21.84 7.61
CA ALA A 296 -15.50 21.20 8.65
C ALA A 296 -15.66 22.12 9.88
N LEU A 297 -14.58 22.73 10.36
CA LEU A 297 -14.62 23.67 11.48
C LEU A 297 -15.49 24.90 11.16
N SER A 298 -15.38 25.42 9.94
CA SER A 298 -16.20 26.57 9.49
C SER A 298 -17.70 26.25 9.44
N ARG A 299 -18.07 24.98 9.33
CA ARG A 299 -19.44 24.46 9.36
C ARG A 299 -19.92 24.09 10.77
N GLY A 300 -19.17 24.42 11.80
CA GLY A 300 -19.55 24.23 13.20
C GLY A 300 -19.19 22.87 13.78
N TRP A 301 -18.32 22.11 13.13
CA TRP A 301 -17.77 20.91 13.73
C TRP A 301 -16.86 21.24 14.90
N GLU A 302 -16.80 20.33 15.87
CA GLU A 302 -15.82 20.41 16.97
C GLU A 302 -14.46 19.87 16.48
N GLY A 303 -13.39 20.67 16.66
CA GLY A 303 -12.02 20.26 16.36
C GLY A 303 -11.30 19.76 17.60
N VAL A 304 -10.71 18.58 17.54
CA VAL A 304 -9.94 17.99 18.65
C VAL A 304 -8.52 17.67 18.17
N LEU A 305 -7.52 18.37 18.67
CA LEU A 305 -6.12 18.10 18.36
C LEU A 305 -5.62 16.90 19.16
N LEU A 306 -5.13 15.88 18.48
CA LEU A 306 -4.26 14.86 19.02
C LEU A 306 -2.82 15.32 18.84
N ASP A 307 -2.22 15.90 19.88
CA ASP A 307 -0.85 16.43 19.83
C ASP A 307 0.17 15.30 19.63
N PRO A 308 0.84 15.20 18.45
CA PRO A 308 1.77 14.11 18.19
C PRO A 308 2.98 14.12 19.13
N ALA A 309 3.41 15.29 19.61
CA ALA A 309 4.53 15.38 20.57
C ALA A 309 4.19 14.71 21.90
N ALA A 310 2.93 14.79 22.33
CA ALA A 310 2.49 14.16 23.58
C ALA A 310 2.52 12.62 23.50
N LEU A 311 2.44 12.03 22.31
CA LEU A 311 2.50 10.57 22.12
C LEU A 311 3.90 10.01 22.40
N LEU A 312 4.93 10.84 22.33
CA LEU A 312 6.34 10.45 22.55
C LEU A 312 6.76 10.51 24.03
N GLU A 313 5.92 11.06 24.89
CA GLU A 313 6.16 11.11 26.34
C GLU A 313 5.92 9.74 26.99
N SER A 314 6.60 9.41 28.06
CA SER A 314 6.36 8.16 28.80
C SER A 314 4.92 8.14 29.35
N GLY A 315 4.13 7.11 28.96
CA GLY A 315 2.69 7.04 29.25
C GLY A 315 1.86 8.10 28.51
N GLY A 316 2.44 8.78 27.52
CA GLY A 316 1.80 9.85 26.76
C GLY A 316 0.69 9.38 25.86
N VAL A 317 0.79 8.16 25.33
CA VAL A 317 -0.22 7.58 24.43
C VAL A 317 -1.54 7.43 25.14
N GLU A 318 -1.58 6.74 26.29
CA GLU A 318 -2.79 6.51 27.06
C GLU A 318 -3.43 7.81 27.53
N ALA A 319 -2.60 8.74 28.03
CA ALA A 319 -3.08 10.05 28.50
C ALA A 319 -3.60 10.91 27.33
N ALA A 320 -2.99 10.84 26.15
CA ALA A 320 -3.45 11.57 24.97
C ALA A 320 -4.79 10.99 24.45
N ILE A 321 -4.91 9.67 24.41
CA ILE A 321 -6.16 8.98 24.01
C ILE A 321 -7.29 9.35 24.97
N GLU A 322 -7.08 9.30 26.28
CA GLU A 322 -8.09 9.65 27.28
C GLU A 322 -8.58 11.09 27.14
N ARG A 323 -7.64 12.04 26.93
CA ARG A 323 -7.99 13.45 26.68
C ARG A 323 -8.83 13.61 25.43
N VAL A 324 -8.43 12.96 24.34
CA VAL A 324 -9.16 13.02 23.05
C VAL A 324 -10.54 12.39 23.19
N GLN A 325 -10.64 11.21 23.80
CA GLN A 325 -11.92 10.53 24.03
C GLN A 325 -12.89 11.39 24.84
N THR A 326 -12.40 12.05 25.89
CA THR A 326 -13.19 12.97 26.70
C THR A 326 -13.69 14.16 25.91
N ALA A 327 -12.84 14.76 25.06
CA ALA A 327 -13.22 15.89 24.23
C ALA A 327 -14.22 15.49 23.14
N VAL A 328 -13.98 14.36 22.48
CA VAL A 328 -14.90 13.76 21.47
C VAL A 328 -16.26 13.49 22.10
N GLY A 329 -16.31 12.85 23.27
CA GLY A 329 -17.54 12.57 23.99
C GLY A 329 -18.37 13.83 24.21
N ARG A 330 -17.77 14.89 24.74
CA ARG A 330 -18.43 16.20 24.94
C ARG A 330 -18.96 16.80 23.64
N GLY A 331 -18.17 16.78 22.56
CA GLY A 331 -18.61 17.29 21.25
C GLY A 331 -19.84 16.56 20.74
N LEU A 332 -19.81 15.23 20.77
CA LEU A 332 -20.94 14.40 20.32
C LEU A 332 -22.18 14.57 21.21
N GLU A 333 -22.03 14.67 22.53
CA GLU A 333 -23.13 14.93 23.47
C GLU A 333 -23.83 16.26 23.21
N THR A 334 -23.07 17.30 22.78
CA THR A 334 -23.64 18.60 22.40
C THR A 334 -24.26 18.62 21.01
N GLY A 335 -24.37 17.46 20.34
CA GLY A 335 -25.00 17.33 19.03
C GLY A 335 -24.12 17.78 17.85
N ARG A 336 -22.82 17.96 18.06
CA ARG A 336 -21.87 18.36 17.01
C ARG A 336 -21.15 17.17 16.41
N SER A 337 -20.86 17.20 15.12
CA SER A 337 -19.85 16.33 14.53
C SER A 337 -18.46 16.75 15.00
N VAL A 338 -17.56 15.77 15.10
CA VAL A 338 -16.21 15.98 15.66
C VAL A 338 -15.17 15.52 14.64
N VAL A 339 -14.14 16.35 14.45
CA VAL A 339 -12.92 15.95 13.72
C VAL A 339 -11.73 15.93 14.68
N VAL A 340 -11.12 14.74 14.83
CA VAL A 340 -9.83 14.58 15.52
C VAL A 340 -8.73 14.68 14.48
N TYR A 341 -7.73 15.49 14.72
CA TYR A 341 -6.64 15.71 13.77
C TYR A 341 -5.29 15.86 14.48
N THR A 342 -4.21 15.55 13.75
CA THR A 342 -2.84 15.69 14.23
C THR A 342 -2.17 16.99 13.77
N ALA A 343 -2.61 17.55 12.62
CA ALA A 343 -2.10 18.81 12.07
C ALA A 343 -3.13 19.45 11.13
N LEU A 344 -3.05 20.79 11.00
CA LEU A 344 -3.89 21.59 10.09
C LEU A 344 -3.21 21.92 8.75
N GLY A 345 -2.20 21.17 8.37
CA GLY A 345 -1.46 21.31 7.12
C GLY A 345 0.05 21.17 7.33
N PRO A 346 0.84 21.24 6.25
CA PRO A 346 2.28 20.98 6.29
C PRO A 346 3.08 22.03 7.05
N ASP A 347 2.54 23.24 7.18
CA ASP A 347 3.17 24.37 7.87
C ASP A 347 2.70 24.52 9.31
N ASP A 348 1.94 23.55 9.85
CA ASP A 348 1.44 23.61 11.22
C ASP A 348 2.61 23.50 12.22
N PRO A 349 2.76 24.44 13.16
CA PRO A 349 3.82 24.40 14.17
C PRO A 349 3.85 23.12 15.02
N VAL A 350 2.74 22.41 15.13
CA VAL A 350 2.65 21.15 15.87
C VAL A 350 3.56 20.07 15.28
N LEU A 351 3.76 20.06 13.96
CA LEU A 351 4.66 19.12 13.28
C LEU A 351 6.14 19.37 13.63
N LEU A 352 6.54 20.65 13.72
CA LEU A 352 7.89 21.00 14.14
C LEU A 352 8.13 20.62 15.61
N LYS A 353 7.15 20.88 16.49
CA LYS A 353 7.20 20.47 17.90
C LYS A 353 7.35 18.94 18.02
N ALA A 354 6.58 18.19 17.25
CA ALA A 354 6.67 16.73 17.23
C ALA A 354 8.02 16.23 16.74
N ALA A 355 8.58 16.84 15.69
CA ALA A 355 9.90 16.48 15.17
C ALA A 355 11.02 16.72 16.20
N VAL A 356 10.96 17.84 16.93
CA VAL A 356 11.91 18.14 18.02
C VAL A 356 11.77 17.13 19.16
N ALA A 357 10.54 16.75 19.52
CA ALA A 357 10.30 15.75 20.56
C ALA A 357 10.81 14.35 20.15
N ALA A 358 10.64 13.97 18.88
CA ALA A 358 11.16 12.72 18.34
C ALA A 358 12.70 12.67 18.41
N ASP A 359 13.38 13.73 17.98
CA ASP A 359 14.84 13.83 18.08
C ASP A 359 15.33 13.71 19.55
N ALA A 360 14.63 14.36 20.47
CA ALA A 360 14.98 14.33 21.90
C ALA A 360 14.76 12.96 22.55
N SER A 361 13.78 12.19 22.08
CA SER A 361 13.47 10.84 22.58
C SER A 361 14.28 9.74 21.88
N GLY A 362 15.09 10.08 20.87
CA GLY A 362 15.83 9.12 20.05
C GLY A 362 14.95 8.27 19.14
N GLN A 363 13.70 8.67 18.95
CA GLN A 363 12.77 8.02 18.03
C GLN A 363 12.91 8.58 16.61
N SER A 364 12.57 7.77 15.60
CA SER A 364 12.59 8.25 14.22
C SER A 364 11.51 9.32 13.99
N ARG A 365 11.85 10.33 13.18
CA ARG A 365 10.87 11.32 12.70
C ARG A 365 9.80 10.70 11.77
N ASP A 366 10.00 9.45 11.36
CA ASP A 366 9.12 8.71 10.46
C ASP A 366 7.84 8.19 11.14
N ILE A 367 7.65 8.52 12.42
CA ILE A 367 6.45 8.15 13.20
C ILE A 367 5.27 9.10 12.91
N PHE A 368 5.49 10.21 12.19
CA PHE A 368 4.47 11.25 11.96
C PHE A 368 4.08 11.42 10.50
#